data_e9da50a89a02818d2c02b98a6b01ab39
#
_entry.id   e9da50a89a02818d2c02b98a6b01ab39
#
_cell.length_a   1.000
_cell.length_b   1.000
_cell.length_c   1.000
_cell.angle_alpha   90.00
_cell.angle_beta   90.00
_cell.angle_gamma   90.00
#
_symmetry.space_group_name_H-M   'P 1'
#
loop_
_entity.id
_entity.type
_entity.pdbx_description
1 polymer ?
#
loop_
_entity_poly.entity_id
_entity_poly.type
_entity_poly.pdbx_seq_one_letter_code
_entity_poly.pdbx_strand_id
1 'polypeptide(L)'
;MAQFHNSLTAGHPGRDNTLTLVAQHYWWPGMTTWIEQYVAGCALCQQNKIHTSKRKAPLYHIPGDPLMCLFNIIALDLITQLPKANGYNAILTIMDQGCSRAAIFLPCHTMITGEGVALLYLKHLFPWFGVPSKVISDQDPHFTSHFAQALTTKLSIGQNISTVFHPQTDGLTECKNQWVEQYIHLYTSARQDDWEAWLPIATFVHNQWPNATTKHSPHEVLLGY
;
A
#
# COMPACT_ATOMS: atom_id res chain seq x y z
N MET A 1 -9.59 -3.76 23.51
CA MET A 1 -8.63 -4.38 22.57
C MET A 1 -9.29 -4.93 21.31
N ALA A 2 -10.45 -5.58 21.41
CA ALA A 2 -11.13 -6.07 20.19
C ALA A 2 -11.29 -4.97 19.11
N GLN A 3 -11.67 -3.77 19.49
CA GLN A 3 -11.84 -2.64 18.58
C GLN A 3 -10.51 -2.11 18.01
N PHE A 4 -9.42 -2.09 18.79
CA PHE A 4 -8.15 -1.46 18.43
C PHE A 4 -7.10 -2.41 17.85
N HIS A 5 -7.37 -3.71 17.88
CA HIS A 5 -6.46 -4.72 17.37
C HIS A 5 -7.17 -5.76 16.50
N ASN A 6 -8.28 -6.36 17.00
CA ASN A 6 -8.90 -7.51 16.34
C ASN A 6 -9.97 -7.13 15.31
N SER A 7 -10.44 -5.87 15.30
CA SER A 7 -11.46 -5.47 14.33
C SER A 7 -10.93 -5.45 12.91
N LEU A 8 -11.82 -5.66 11.96
CA LEU A 8 -11.53 -5.59 10.53
C LEU A 8 -10.87 -4.26 10.13
N THR A 9 -11.39 -3.16 10.67
CA THR A 9 -10.88 -1.81 10.41
C THR A 9 -9.56 -1.51 11.12
N ALA A 10 -9.22 -2.21 12.20
CA ALA A 10 -7.91 -2.12 12.83
C ALA A 10 -6.86 -2.95 12.07
N GLY A 11 -7.23 -4.10 11.50
CA GLY A 11 -6.34 -4.89 10.65
C GLY A 11 -5.19 -5.56 11.39
N HIS A 12 -5.39 -5.96 12.63
CA HIS A 12 -4.36 -6.58 13.46
C HIS A 12 -3.03 -5.80 13.47
N PRO A 13 -2.99 -4.53 13.89
CA PRO A 13 -1.77 -3.73 13.88
C PRO A 13 -0.68 -4.31 14.80
N GLY A 14 0.57 -3.93 14.55
CA GLY A 14 1.68 -4.24 15.46
C GLY A 14 1.55 -3.53 16.80
N ARG A 15 2.44 -3.89 17.77
CA ARG A 15 2.46 -3.33 19.12
C ARG A 15 2.36 -1.80 19.14
N ASP A 16 3.23 -1.13 18.40
CA ASP A 16 3.36 0.33 18.47
C ASP A 16 2.12 1.04 17.90
N ASN A 17 1.58 0.54 16.80
CA ASN A 17 0.36 1.07 16.21
C ASN A 17 -0.86 0.80 17.11
N THR A 18 -0.97 -0.39 17.70
CA THR A 18 -2.03 -0.69 18.68
C THR A 18 -1.94 0.25 19.88
N LEU A 19 -0.71 0.48 20.40
CA LEU A 19 -0.48 1.42 21.49
C LEU A 19 -0.93 2.84 21.12
N THR A 20 -0.58 3.31 19.93
CA THR A 20 -0.97 4.64 19.45
C THR A 20 -2.49 4.80 19.41
N LEU A 21 -3.21 3.82 18.86
CA LEU A 21 -4.69 3.86 18.82
C LEU A 21 -5.34 3.87 20.20
N VAL A 22 -4.85 3.00 21.09
CA VAL A 22 -5.41 2.91 22.44
C VAL A 22 -5.11 4.19 23.24
N ALA A 23 -3.91 4.76 23.08
CA ALA A 23 -3.47 5.95 23.81
C ALA A 23 -4.27 7.21 23.42
N GLN A 24 -4.90 7.25 22.26
CA GLN A 24 -5.81 8.34 21.88
C GLN A 24 -7.05 8.45 22.78
N HIS A 25 -7.46 7.33 23.40
CA HIS A 25 -8.71 7.25 24.14
C HIS A 25 -8.55 6.80 25.60
N TYR A 26 -7.47 6.09 25.91
CA TYR A 26 -7.29 5.44 27.21
C TYR A 26 -5.84 5.57 27.69
N TRP A 27 -5.70 5.61 29.02
CA TRP A 27 -4.41 5.53 29.69
C TRP A 27 -4.54 4.77 31.03
N TRP A 28 -3.59 3.88 31.30
CA TRP A 28 -3.45 3.21 32.60
C TRP A 28 -1.99 2.83 32.87
N PRO A 29 -1.60 2.67 34.17
CA PRO A 29 -0.26 2.23 34.50
C PRO A 29 0.06 0.86 33.90
N GLY A 30 1.20 0.70 33.23
CA GLY A 30 1.61 -0.56 32.61
C GLY A 30 0.96 -0.86 31.26
N MET A 31 0.23 0.11 30.66
CA MET A 31 -0.47 -0.04 29.38
C MET A 31 0.43 -0.60 28.27
N THR A 32 1.66 -0.10 28.14
CA THR A 32 2.60 -0.53 27.11
C THR A 32 2.92 -2.02 27.20
N THR A 33 3.28 -2.50 28.38
CA THR A 33 3.60 -3.91 28.63
C THR A 33 2.38 -4.79 28.42
N TRP A 34 1.22 -4.33 28.85
CA TRP A 34 -0.03 -5.08 28.70
C TRP A 34 -0.40 -5.25 27.21
N ILE A 35 -0.31 -4.16 26.43
CA ILE A 35 -0.57 -4.18 24.97
C ILE A 35 0.44 -5.08 24.26
N GLU A 36 1.72 -5.00 24.62
CA GLU A 36 2.75 -5.87 24.07
C GLU A 36 2.43 -7.35 24.27
N GLN A 37 2.05 -7.74 25.48
CA GLN A 37 1.65 -9.12 25.79
C GLN A 37 0.39 -9.54 25.02
N TYR A 38 -0.59 -8.64 24.89
CA TYR A 38 -1.80 -8.92 24.14
C TYR A 38 -1.52 -9.18 22.65
N VAL A 39 -0.74 -8.32 22.01
CA VAL A 39 -0.36 -8.46 20.60
C VAL A 39 0.51 -9.70 20.37
N ALA A 40 1.45 -9.97 21.28
CA ALA A 40 2.29 -11.16 21.25
C ALA A 40 1.47 -12.46 21.40
N GLY A 41 0.38 -12.44 22.19
CA GLY A 41 -0.52 -13.58 22.37
C GLY A 41 -1.60 -13.74 21.30
N CYS A 42 -1.69 -12.84 20.34
CA CYS A 42 -2.72 -12.91 19.28
C CYS A 42 -2.44 -14.08 18.33
N ALA A 43 -3.28 -15.11 18.34
CA ALA A 43 -3.10 -16.30 17.51
C ALA A 43 -3.03 -15.99 16.00
N LEU A 44 -3.91 -15.12 15.51
CA LEU A 44 -3.92 -14.71 14.10
C LEU A 44 -2.62 -14.00 13.70
N CYS A 45 -2.11 -13.11 14.56
CA CYS A 45 -0.83 -12.45 14.30
C CYS A 45 0.34 -13.45 14.30
N GLN A 46 0.34 -14.42 15.19
CA GLN A 46 1.41 -15.42 15.28
C GLN A 46 1.43 -16.36 14.07
N GLN A 47 0.27 -16.72 13.55
CA GLN A 47 0.15 -17.61 12.40
C GLN A 47 0.49 -16.94 11.07
N ASN A 48 0.17 -15.66 10.92
CA ASN A 48 0.18 -15.01 9.60
C ASN A 48 1.25 -13.91 9.44
N LYS A 49 1.84 -13.39 10.53
CA LYS A 49 2.88 -12.36 10.43
C LYS A 49 4.27 -12.95 10.24
N ILE A 50 4.97 -12.46 9.21
CA ILE A 50 6.37 -12.79 8.97
C ILE A 50 7.23 -12.06 10.00
N HIS A 51 7.97 -12.81 10.82
CA HIS A 51 8.94 -12.24 11.76
C HIS A 51 10.20 -11.81 11.02
N THR A 52 10.28 -10.53 10.67
CA THR A 52 11.48 -9.96 10.03
C THR A 52 12.54 -9.66 11.09
N SER A 53 13.44 -10.60 11.35
CA SER A 53 14.47 -10.49 12.39
C SER A 53 15.86 -10.09 11.86
N LYS A 54 16.04 -9.78 10.59
CA LYS A 54 17.37 -9.53 10.01
C LYS A 54 17.60 -8.06 9.67
N ARG A 55 18.85 -7.61 9.86
CA ARG A 55 19.31 -6.26 9.50
C ARG A 55 18.98 -5.97 8.04
N LYS A 56 18.14 -4.96 7.82
CA LYS A 56 17.88 -4.42 6.48
C LYS A 56 19.09 -3.60 6.03
N ALA A 57 19.42 -3.69 4.75
CA ALA A 57 20.41 -2.80 4.14
C ALA A 57 19.98 -1.33 4.32
N PRO A 58 20.92 -0.37 4.42
CA PRO A 58 20.57 1.03 4.53
C PRO A 58 19.77 1.46 3.29
N LEU A 59 18.58 1.96 3.52
CA LEU A 59 17.73 2.51 2.46
C LEU A 59 18.19 3.94 2.16
N TYR A 60 18.56 4.20 0.91
CA TYR A 60 18.84 5.56 0.46
C TYR A 60 17.52 6.32 0.30
N HIS A 61 17.48 7.52 0.84
CA HIS A 61 16.31 8.39 0.73
C HIS A 61 16.11 8.84 -0.72
N ILE A 62 14.97 8.52 -1.32
CA ILE A 62 14.54 9.17 -2.56
C ILE A 62 14.01 10.54 -2.16
N PRO A 63 14.56 11.65 -2.74
CA PRO A 63 14.04 12.98 -2.45
C PRO A 63 12.53 13.02 -2.69
N GLY A 64 11.78 13.59 -1.74
CA GLY A 64 10.35 13.82 -1.90
C GLY A 64 10.08 14.81 -3.05
N ASP A 65 8.81 14.91 -3.45
CA ASP A 65 8.38 15.90 -4.42
C ASP A 65 8.58 17.30 -3.85
N PRO A 66 9.41 18.17 -4.48
CA PRO A 66 9.60 19.54 -4.02
C PRO A 66 8.30 20.36 -4.04
N LEU A 67 7.32 19.97 -4.85
CA LEU A 67 5.99 20.60 -4.92
C LEU A 67 5.01 20.05 -3.88
N MET A 68 5.37 18.96 -3.17
CA MET A 68 4.51 18.25 -2.20
C MET A 68 3.12 17.92 -2.76
N CYS A 69 3.03 17.63 -4.06
CA CYS A 69 1.77 17.26 -4.70
C CYS A 69 1.47 15.77 -4.47
N LEU A 70 0.25 15.49 -4.06
CA LEU A 70 -0.24 14.12 -3.84
C LEU A 70 -0.24 13.32 -5.15
N PHE A 71 0.29 12.10 -5.11
CA PHE A 71 0.38 11.20 -6.27
C PHE A 71 1.06 11.79 -7.51
N ASN A 72 1.90 12.82 -7.33
CA ASN A 72 2.71 13.38 -8.41
C ASN A 72 3.87 12.45 -8.79
N ILE A 73 4.46 11.77 -7.82
CA ILE A 73 5.46 10.71 -8.03
C ILE A 73 4.84 9.41 -7.55
N ILE A 74 4.55 8.50 -8.46
CA ILE A 74 3.92 7.22 -8.13
C ILE A 74 4.88 6.05 -8.33
N ALA A 75 4.74 5.03 -7.46
CA ALA A 75 5.34 3.73 -7.67
C ALA A 75 4.24 2.72 -8.07
N LEU A 76 4.54 1.89 -9.06
CA LEU A 76 3.68 0.80 -9.52
C LEU A 76 4.37 -0.52 -9.24
N ASP A 77 3.62 -1.47 -8.69
CA ASP A 77 4.09 -2.84 -8.49
C ASP A 77 2.96 -3.86 -8.64
N LEU A 78 3.30 -5.09 -8.97
CA LEU A 78 2.36 -6.18 -9.21
C LEU A 78 2.64 -7.35 -8.27
N ILE A 79 1.65 -7.68 -7.44
CA ILE A 79 1.63 -8.92 -6.68
C ILE A 79 0.97 -9.99 -7.55
N THR A 80 1.74 -10.99 -7.92
CA THR A 80 1.31 -12.08 -8.79
C THR A 80 1.17 -13.39 -8.00
N GLN A 81 0.78 -14.47 -8.69
CA GLN A 81 0.64 -15.82 -8.11
C GLN A 81 -0.48 -15.96 -7.07
N LEU A 82 -1.47 -15.07 -7.10
CA LEU A 82 -2.65 -15.20 -6.26
C LEU A 82 -3.66 -16.19 -6.86
N PRO A 83 -4.44 -16.90 -6.02
CA PRO A 83 -5.56 -17.70 -6.47
C PRO A 83 -6.56 -16.85 -7.25
N LYS A 84 -7.30 -17.46 -8.18
CA LYS A 84 -8.33 -16.73 -8.91
C LYS A 84 -9.50 -16.36 -7.99
N ALA A 85 -9.82 -15.08 -7.93
CA ALA A 85 -10.97 -14.52 -7.23
C ALA A 85 -11.75 -13.60 -8.18
N ASN A 86 -13.00 -13.89 -8.46
CA ASN A 86 -13.86 -13.11 -9.36
C ASN A 86 -13.23 -12.79 -10.72
N GLY A 87 -12.40 -13.69 -11.25
CA GLY A 87 -11.69 -13.52 -12.52
C GLY A 87 -10.30 -12.93 -12.38
N TYR A 88 -9.95 -12.27 -11.29
CA TYR A 88 -8.65 -11.67 -11.03
C TYR A 88 -7.66 -12.67 -10.42
N ASN A 89 -6.36 -12.47 -10.65
CA ASN A 89 -5.29 -13.32 -10.12
C ASN A 89 -4.01 -12.54 -9.77
N ALA A 90 -4.11 -11.21 -9.70
CA ALA A 90 -3.01 -10.32 -9.32
C ALA A 90 -3.56 -9.04 -8.67
N ILE A 91 -2.71 -8.34 -7.92
CA ILE A 91 -3.00 -7.04 -7.33
C ILE A 91 -2.03 -6.02 -7.92
N LEU A 92 -2.56 -4.93 -8.45
CA LEU A 92 -1.80 -3.75 -8.78
C LEU A 92 -1.71 -2.86 -7.55
N THR A 93 -0.50 -2.61 -7.07
CA THR A 93 -0.20 -1.65 -6.00
C THR A 93 0.22 -0.33 -6.63
N ILE A 94 -0.47 0.76 -6.29
CA ILE A 94 -0.12 2.12 -6.70
C ILE A 94 0.17 2.92 -5.43
N MET A 95 1.40 3.41 -5.29
CA MET A 95 1.83 4.13 -4.08
C MET A 95 2.31 5.54 -4.41
N ASP A 96 1.90 6.51 -3.58
CA ASP A 96 2.48 7.86 -3.59
C ASP A 96 3.88 7.83 -2.96
N GLN A 97 4.90 8.00 -3.80
CA GLN A 97 6.30 8.05 -3.38
C GLN A 97 6.74 9.46 -2.95
N GLY A 98 6.06 10.47 -3.43
CA GLY A 98 6.50 11.86 -3.27
C GLY A 98 6.11 12.49 -1.94
N CYS A 99 4.90 12.21 -1.45
CA CYS A 99 4.30 12.99 -0.37
C CYS A 99 3.70 12.11 0.74
N SER A 100 2.52 11.55 0.52
CA SER A 100 1.71 10.93 1.59
C SER A 100 2.14 9.52 1.97
N ARG A 101 2.82 8.80 1.10
CA ARG A 101 3.08 7.36 1.23
C ARG A 101 1.79 6.51 1.22
N ALA A 102 0.69 7.07 0.76
CA ALA A 102 -0.55 6.34 0.56
C ALA A 102 -0.38 5.23 -0.46
N ALA A 103 -1.08 4.12 -0.24
CA ALA A 103 -1.13 3.02 -1.18
C ALA A 103 -2.58 2.69 -1.56
N ILE A 104 -2.79 2.29 -2.79
CA ILE A 104 -4.07 1.83 -3.32
C ILE A 104 -3.85 0.46 -3.94
N PHE A 105 -4.68 -0.50 -3.56
CA PHE A 105 -4.61 -1.89 -4.01
C PHE A 105 -5.79 -2.18 -4.94
N LEU A 106 -5.50 -2.54 -6.18
CA LEU A 106 -6.52 -2.78 -7.21
C LEU A 106 -6.41 -4.22 -7.75
N PRO A 107 -7.53 -4.95 -7.88
CA PRO A 107 -7.51 -6.27 -8.47
C PRO A 107 -7.25 -6.19 -9.98
N CYS A 108 -6.40 -7.07 -10.48
CA CYS A 108 -6.05 -7.12 -11.90
C CYS A 108 -5.70 -8.54 -12.34
N HIS A 109 -5.22 -8.67 -13.57
CA HIS A 109 -4.70 -9.92 -14.11
C HIS A 109 -3.18 -9.89 -14.17
N THR A 110 -2.53 -11.03 -13.98
CA THR A 110 -1.07 -11.16 -14.10
C THR A 110 -0.54 -10.68 -15.45
N MET A 111 -1.33 -10.85 -16.51
CA MET A 111 -0.98 -10.40 -17.87
C MET A 111 -1.49 -9.00 -18.20
N ILE A 112 -1.67 -8.13 -17.19
CA ILE A 112 -2.11 -6.76 -17.43
C ILE A 112 -1.06 -6.00 -18.23
N THR A 113 -1.52 -5.27 -19.24
CA THR A 113 -0.65 -4.42 -20.08
C THR A 113 -0.52 -3.02 -19.48
N GLY A 114 0.48 -2.25 -19.93
CA GLY A 114 0.61 -0.84 -19.54
C GLY A 114 -0.66 -0.02 -19.84
N GLU A 115 -1.38 -0.33 -20.94
CA GLU A 115 -2.67 0.28 -21.24
C GLU A 115 -3.76 -0.13 -20.22
N GLY A 116 -3.79 -1.38 -19.80
CA GLY A 116 -4.69 -1.86 -18.76
C GLY A 116 -4.48 -1.14 -17.43
N VAL A 117 -3.21 -0.93 -17.05
CA VAL A 117 -2.86 -0.14 -15.86
C VAL A 117 -3.29 1.32 -16.01
N ALA A 118 -3.13 1.92 -17.21
CA ALA A 118 -3.60 3.29 -17.47
C ALA A 118 -5.13 3.42 -17.29
N LEU A 119 -5.89 2.42 -17.72
CA LEU A 119 -7.35 2.39 -17.50
C LEU A 119 -7.71 2.31 -16.02
N LEU A 120 -7.03 1.47 -15.25
CA LEU A 120 -7.23 1.38 -13.80
C LEU A 120 -6.87 2.72 -13.12
N TYR A 121 -5.76 3.33 -13.51
CA TYR A 121 -5.36 4.64 -13.01
C TYR A 121 -6.41 5.71 -13.31
N LEU A 122 -6.88 5.80 -14.56
CA LEU A 122 -7.91 6.75 -14.98
C LEU A 122 -9.21 6.59 -14.21
N LYS A 123 -9.58 5.36 -13.88
CA LYS A 123 -10.82 5.07 -13.15
C LYS A 123 -10.73 5.40 -11.67
N HIS A 124 -9.61 5.09 -11.01
CA HIS A 124 -9.51 5.08 -9.54
C HIS A 124 -8.73 6.25 -8.96
N LEU A 125 -7.73 6.79 -9.68
CA LEU A 125 -6.84 7.82 -9.15
C LEU A 125 -6.96 9.17 -9.87
N PHE A 126 -7.04 9.15 -11.19
CA PHE A 126 -7.08 10.39 -11.99
C PHE A 126 -8.15 11.40 -11.54
N PRO A 127 -9.40 11.00 -11.19
CA PRO A 127 -10.43 11.94 -10.75
C PRO A 127 -10.05 12.74 -9.50
N TRP A 128 -9.13 12.23 -8.68
CA TRP A 128 -8.74 12.80 -7.40
C TRP A 128 -7.38 13.49 -7.44
N PHE A 129 -6.44 12.95 -8.20
CA PHE A 129 -5.03 13.36 -8.14
C PHE A 129 -4.46 13.84 -9.48
N GLY A 130 -5.20 13.71 -10.58
CA GLY A 130 -4.73 14.13 -11.89
C GLY A 130 -3.66 13.22 -12.49
N VAL A 131 -2.74 13.80 -13.26
CA VAL A 131 -1.67 13.08 -13.98
C VAL A 131 -0.37 13.13 -13.20
N PRO A 132 0.30 11.99 -12.98
CA PRO A 132 1.60 11.99 -12.32
C PRO A 132 2.68 12.58 -13.23
N SER A 133 3.64 13.29 -12.65
CA SER A 133 4.83 13.75 -13.38
C SER A 133 5.89 12.66 -13.53
N LYS A 134 5.92 11.70 -12.59
CA LYS A 134 6.92 10.63 -12.54
C LYS A 134 6.31 9.30 -12.13
N VAL A 135 6.73 8.25 -12.83
CA VAL A 135 6.34 6.86 -12.55
C VAL A 135 7.59 6.03 -12.30
N ILE A 136 7.59 5.30 -11.20
CA ILE A 136 8.65 4.39 -10.78
C ILE A 136 8.08 2.97 -10.78
N SER A 137 8.79 2.01 -11.36
CA SER A 137 8.40 0.60 -11.32
C SER A 137 9.64 -0.27 -11.45
N ASP A 138 9.58 -1.46 -10.88
CA ASP A 138 10.55 -2.54 -11.10
C ASP A 138 10.23 -3.37 -12.36
N GLN A 139 9.04 -3.14 -12.93
CA GLN A 139 8.63 -3.78 -14.19
C GLN A 139 9.47 -3.29 -15.37
N ASP A 140 9.48 -4.08 -16.44
CA ASP A 140 10.19 -3.75 -17.69
C ASP A 140 9.96 -2.27 -18.08
N PRO A 141 11.03 -1.53 -18.46
CA PRO A 141 10.92 -0.14 -18.97
C PRO A 141 9.90 0.05 -20.08
N HIS A 142 9.68 -0.98 -20.91
CA HIS A 142 8.63 -0.94 -21.94
C HIS A 142 7.24 -0.87 -21.32
N PHE A 143 6.98 -1.60 -20.24
CA PHE A 143 5.70 -1.58 -19.55
C PHE A 143 5.36 -0.17 -19.00
N THR A 144 6.30 0.47 -18.33
CA THR A 144 6.12 1.82 -17.78
C THR A 144 5.99 2.88 -18.87
N SER A 145 6.73 2.73 -19.98
CA SER A 145 6.60 3.62 -21.15
C SER A 145 5.23 3.47 -21.83
N HIS A 146 4.74 2.25 -21.98
CA HIS A 146 3.41 1.99 -22.53
C HIS A 146 2.30 2.54 -21.64
N PHE A 147 2.44 2.44 -20.31
CA PHE A 147 1.53 3.07 -19.37
C PHE A 147 1.49 4.59 -19.54
N ALA A 148 2.65 5.24 -19.57
CA ALA A 148 2.75 6.70 -19.74
C ALA A 148 2.16 7.17 -21.08
N GLN A 149 2.48 6.49 -22.18
CA GLN A 149 1.93 6.78 -23.51
C GLN A 149 0.42 6.57 -23.57
N ALA A 150 -0.09 5.48 -23.02
CA ALA A 150 -1.52 5.21 -23.01
C ALA A 150 -2.28 6.26 -22.19
N LEU A 151 -1.74 6.69 -21.05
CA LEU A 151 -2.35 7.70 -20.19
C LEU A 151 -2.40 9.07 -20.91
N THR A 152 -1.29 9.52 -21.48
CA THR A 152 -1.22 10.81 -22.21
C THR A 152 -2.08 10.82 -23.47
N THR A 153 -2.12 9.72 -24.21
CA THR A 153 -2.95 9.57 -25.40
C THR A 153 -4.44 9.63 -25.07
N LYS A 154 -4.89 8.88 -24.04
CA LYS A 154 -6.29 8.85 -23.63
C LYS A 154 -6.79 10.21 -23.09
N LEU A 155 -5.90 10.98 -22.47
CA LEU A 155 -6.20 12.32 -21.98
C LEU A 155 -5.96 13.42 -23.03
N SER A 156 -5.40 13.09 -24.18
CA SER A 156 -5.04 14.06 -25.25
C SER A 156 -4.15 15.21 -24.75
N ILE A 157 -3.22 14.89 -23.84
CA ILE A 157 -2.30 15.88 -23.24
C ILE A 157 -0.89 15.70 -23.79
N GLY A 158 -0.19 16.83 -23.99
CA GLY A 158 1.22 16.86 -24.41
C GLY A 158 2.23 16.73 -23.27
N GLN A 159 1.83 16.28 -22.10
CA GLN A 159 2.71 16.16 -20.94
C GLN A 159 3.61 14.93 -21.06
N ASN A 160 4.92 15.12 -20.86
CA ASN A 160 5.87 14.03 -20.77
C ASN A 160 5.91 13.51 -19.33
N ILE A 161 5.49 12.26 -19.13
CA ILE A 161 5.63 11.55 -17.87
C ILE A 161 7.02 10.92 -17.80
N SER A 162 7.81 11.27 -16.78
CA SER A 162 9.12 10.66 -16.57
C SER A 162 8.94 9.23 -16.05
N THR A 163 9.51 8.25 -16.73
CA THR A 163 9.53 6.86 -16.30
C THR A 163 10.92 6.48 -15.81
N VAL A 164 11.02 5.89 -14.63
CA VAL A 164 12.30 5.52 -14.03
C VAL A 164 12.25 4.08 -13.57
N PHE A 165 13.21 3.30 -14.03
CA PHE A 165 13.46 1.95 -13.54
C PHE A 165 14.41 2.04 -12.34
N HIS A 166 13.95 1.65 -11.16
CA HIS A 166 14.76 1.68 -9.93
C HIS A 166 14.63 0.38 -9.15
N PRO A 167 15.53 -0.57 -9.33
CA PRO A 167 15.53 -1.81 -8.55
C PRO A 167 15.78 -1.60 -7.04
N GLN A 168 16.30 -0.43 -6.65
CA GLN A 168 16.56 -0.09 -5.23
C GLN A 168 15.36 0.55 -4.51
N THR A 169 14.31 0.94 -5.22
CA THR A 169 13.06 1.45 -4.62
C THR A 169 12.23 0.31 -4.01
N ASP A 170 12.61 -0.91 -4.31
CA ASP A 170 11.99 -2.18 -3.96
C ASP A 170 11.68 -2.35 -2.46
N GLY A 171 12.55 -1.91 -1.58
CA GLY A 171 12.40 -2.19 -0.16
C GLY A 171 11.16 -1.55 0.49
N LEU A 172 10.66 -0.42 -0.02
CA LEU A 172 9.43 0.20 0.50
C LEU A 172 8.18 -0.45 -0.09
N THR A 173 8.19 -0.70 -1.39
CA THR A 173 7.08 -1.33 -2.10
C THR A 173 6.96 -2.80 -1.67
N GLU A 174 8.08 -3.52 -1.52
CA GLU A 174 8.12 -4.88 -1.00
C GLU A 174 7.52 -4.99 0.42
N CYS A 175 7.83 -4.05 1.33
CA CYS A 175 7.21 -4.02 2.65
C CYS A 175 5.69 -3.79 2.58
N LYS A 176 5.20 -3.03 1.59
CA LYS A 176 3.77 -2.79 1.39
C LYS A 176 3.07 -4.01 0.83
N ASN A 177 3.70 -4.68 -0.13
CA ASN A 177 3.19 -5.91 -0.70
C ASN A 177 3.10 -7.01 0.34
N GLN A 178 4.16 -7.22 1.14
CA GLN A 178 4.12 -8.14 2.28
C GLN A 178 2.99 -7.82 3.26
N TRP A 179 2.74 -6.53 3.52
CA TRP A 179 1.67 -6.13 4.42
C TRP A 179 0.29 -6.48 3.85
N VAL A 180 0.02 -6.18 2.56
CA VAL A 180 -1.29 -6.49 1.96
C VAL A 180 -1.51 -7.99 1.82
N GLU A 181 -0.48 -8.76 1.47
CA GLU A 181 -0.55 -10.23 1.45
C GLU A 181 -0.91 -10.78 2.83
N GLN A 182 -0.24 -10.32 3.90
CA GLN A 182 -0.56 -10.73 5.26
C GLN A 182 -2.00 -10.34 5.65
N TYR A 183 -2.43 -9.11 5.28
CA TYR A 183 -3.79 -8.66 5.53
C TYR A 183 -4.82 -9.58 4.85
N ILE A 184 -4.62 -9.88 3.57
CA ILE A 184 -5.49 -10.78 2.82
C ILE A 184 -5.53 -12.17 3.48
N HIS A 185 -4.39 -12.73 3.83
CA HIS A 185 -4.33 -14.04 4.51
C HIS A 185 -5.10 -14.08 5.85
N LEU A 186 -5.22 -12.95 6.55
CA LEU A 186 -5.97 -12.88 7.81
C LEU A 186 -7.49 -13.00 7.60
N TYR A 187 -8.01 -12.49 6.49
CA TYR A 187 -9.45 -12.30 6.30
C TYR A 187 -10.06 -13.13 5.16
N THR A 188 -9.23 -13.68 4.29
CA THR A 188 -9.68 -14.50 3.17
C THR A 188 -10.20 -15.86 3.67
N SER A 189 -11.20 -16.40 3.00
CA SER A 189 -11.74 -17.75 3.24
C SER A 189 -10.66 -18.83 3.05
N ALA A 190 -10.92 -20.03 3.56
CA ALA A 190 -10.01 -21.18 3.38
C ALA A 190 -9.77 -21.53 1.89
N ARG A 191 -10.66 -21.14 0.99
CA ARG A 191 -10.53 -21.33 -0.47
C ARG A 191 -9.69 -20.24 -1.14
N GLN A 192 -9.48 -19.12 -0.46
CA GLN A 192 -8.74 -17.94 -0.96
C GLN A 192 -9.29 -17.39 -2.30
N ASP A 193 -10.59 -17.51 -2.52
CA ASP A 193 -11.29 -17.09 -3.75
C ASP A 193 -12.09 -15.79 -3.60
N ASP A 194 -11.96 -15.12 -2.45
CA ASP A 194 -12.66 -13.89 -2.07
C ASP A 194 -11.71 -12.70 -1.72
N TRP A 195 -10.41 -12.84 -1.95
CA TRP A 195 -9.42 -11.82 -1.56
C TRP A 195 -9.65 -10.45 -2.22
N GLU A 196 -10.20 -10.44 -3.41
CA GLU A 196 -10.48 -9.19 -4.15
C GLU A 196 -11.45 -8.28 -3.37
N ALA A 197 -12.46 -8.85 -2.71
CA ALA A 197 -13.43 -8.09 -1.92
C ALA A 197 -12.81 -7.38 -0.71
N TRP A 198 -11.66 -7.84 -0.23
CA TRP A 198 -10.95 -7.27 0.92
C TRP A 198 -10.03 -6.10 0.56
N LEU A 199 -9.69 -5.89 -0.71
CA LEU A 199 -8.75 -4.84 -1.13
C LEU A 199 -9.18 -3.41 -0.78
N PRO A 200 -10.45 -3.00 -0.89
CA PRO A 200 -10.87 -1.67 -0.47
C PRO A 200 -10.65 -1.43 1.03
N ILE A 201 -10.93 -2.44 1.86
CA ILE A 201 -10.71 -2.36 3.31
C ILE A 201 -9.22 -2.39 3.62
N ALA A 202 -8.43 -3.22 2.94
CA ALA A 202 -6.97 -3.24 3.05
C ALA A 202 -6.37 -1.86 2.72
N THR A 203 -6.83 -1.22 1.65
CA THR A 203 -6.43 0.14 1.27
C THR A 203 -6.72 1.14 2.40
N PHE A 204 -7.93 1.12 2.96
CA PHE A 204 -8.31 1.98 4.07
C PHE A 204 -7.42 1.75 5.29
N VAL A 205 -7.29 0.50 5.74
CA VAL A 205 -6.51 0.15 6.93
C VAL A 205 -5.04 0.51 6.76
N HIS A 206 -4.46 0.26 5.56
CA HIS A 206 -3.07 0.63 5.29
C HIS A 206 -2.84 2.13 5.44
N ASN A 207 -3.73 2.94 4.90
CA ASN A 207 -3.59 4.39 4.87
C ASN A 207 -3.96 5.08 6.20
N GLN A 208 -4.51 4.34 7.16
CA GLN A 208 -4.87 4.83 8.49
C GLN A 208 -3.66 4.88 9.44
N TRP A 209 -2.58 4.14 9.15
CA TRP A 209 -1.45 4.00 10.06
C TRP A 209 -0.38 5.07 9.83
N PRO A 210 0.17 5.65 10.91
CA PRO A 210 1.29 6.59 10.81
C PRO A 210 2.49 5.93 10.12
N ASN A 211 3.00 6.59 9.09
CA ASN A 211 4.21 6.14 8.42
C ASN A 211 5.44 6.50 9.25
N ALA A 212 6.40 5.58 9.34
CA ALA A 212 7.63 5.78 10.11
C ALA A 212 8.46 7.00 9.64
N THR A 213 8.36 7.36 8.36
CA THR A 213 9.11 8.49 7.77
C THR A 213 8.39 9.81 7.98
N THR A 214 7.09 9.90 7.67
CA THR A 214 6.32 11.15 7.73
C THR A 214 5.79 11.44 9.13
N LYS A 215 5.72 10.44 10.01
CA LYS A 215 5.08 10.46 11.33
C LYS A 215 3.57 10.73 11.32
N HIS A 216 3.01 10.95 10.15
CA HIS A 216 1.58 11.12 9.88
C HIS A 216 1.02 9.91 9.15
N SER A 217 -0.27 9.66 9.32
CA SER A 217 -0.93 8.67 8.49
C SER A 217 -1.12 9.22 7.07
N PRO A 218 -1.13 8.37 6.04
CA PRO A 218 -1.50 8.79 4.70
C PRO A 218 -2.86 9.51 4.66
N HIS A 219 -3.85 9.09 5.45
CA HIS A 219 -5.15 9.76 5.53
C HIS A 219 -5.06 11.17 6.11
N GLU A 220 -4.27 11.40 7.16
CA GLU A 220 -4.03 12.75 7.68
C GLU A 220 -3.43 13.67 6.60
N VAL A 221 -2.49 13.15 5.81
CA VAL A 221 -1.87 13.92 4.73
C VAL A 221 -2.85 14.16 3.56
N LEU A 222 -3.69 13.16 3.22
CA LEU A 222 -4.63 13.23 2.10
C LEU A 222 -5.86 14.08 2.43
N LEU A 223 -6.39 13.94 3.65
CA LEU A 223 -7.71 14.46 4.05
C LEU A 223 -7.61 15.63 5.02
N GLY A 224 -6.43 15.86 5.64
CA GLY A 224 -6.16 16.96 6.55
C GLY A 224 -6.69 16.74 7.98
N TYR A 225 -7.08 15.52 8.34
CA TYR A 225 -7.55 15.15 9.69
C TYR A 225 -7.20 13.72 10.06
#